data_9ca14afd11f906a5dabc68f8f1d5ad24
#
_entry.id   9ca14afd11f906a5dabc68f8f1d5ad24
#
_cell.length_a   1.000
_cell.length_b   1.000
_cell.length_c   1.000
_cell.angle_alpha   90.00
_cell.angle_beta   90.00
_cell.angle_gamma   90.00
#
_symmetry.space_group_name_H-M   'P 1'
#
loop_
_entity.id
_entity.type
_entity.pdbx_description
1 polymer ?
#
loop_
_entity_poly.entity_id
_entity_poly.type
_entity_poly.pdbx_seq_one_letter_code
_entity_poly.pdbx_strand_id
1 'polypeptide(L)'
;MKKITILAAAFLMTTVAFGQTTWKNDPMHSKLGFTITHLMVSDVDGIFKDFHCTIVASKPDFSDAKFQLTVNTTSINTDVDYRDKDLRSANYFDVANFPTMTFTSTGISAVSTNHYKLSGNLTLHGVTKPVTMDLWYRGTITNPMSKKDDAGFKLTGIIKRSDFNFAPQAGSTMLSDEITINANGEFGKAN
;
A
#
# COMPACT_ATOMS: atom_id res chain seq x y z
N MET A 1 44.04 49.02 -32.83
CA MET A 1 42.85 48.77 -32.03
C MET A 1 42.37 47.34 -32.32
N LYS A 2 42.67 46.38 -31.42
CA LYS A 2 42.28 44.96 -31.57
C LYS A 2 40.90 44.73 -31.03
N LYS A 3 39.95 44.28 -31.86
CA LYS A 3 38.60 43.90 -31.44
C LYS A 3 38.64 42.48 -30.87
N ILE A 4 38.35 42.30 -29.59
CA ILE A 4 38.20 41.00 -28.94
C ILE A 4 36.71 40.60 -29.09
N THR A 5 36.47 39.54 -29.88
CA THR A 5 35.15 38.95 -30.00
C THR A 5 35.02 37.85 -28.93
N ILE A 6 34.18 38.11 -27.93
CA ILE A 6 33.85 37.15 -26.87
C ILE A 6 32.75 36.23 -27.45
N LEU A 7 33.08 34.96 -27.67
CA LEU A 7 32.14 33.90 -28.05
C LEU A 7 31.53 33.33 -26.80
N ALA A 8 30.30 33.70 -26.51
CA ALA A 8 29.53 33.13 -25.38
C ALA A 8 29.01 31.74 -25.78
N ALA A 9 29.62 30.69 -25.23
CA ALA A 9 29.13 29.32 -25.39
C ALA A 9 27.93 29.12 -24.44
N ALA A 10 26.73 29.08 -25.02
CA ALA A 10 25.49 28.71 -24.29
C ALA A 10 25.51 27.20 -24.02
N PHE A 11 25.72 26.80 -22.76
CA PHE A 11 25.62 25.42 -22.31
C PHE A 11 24.16 25.05 -22.19
N LEU A 12 23.60 24.33 -23.18
CA LEU A 12 22.25 23.78 -23.13
C LEU A 12 22.23 22.63 -22.10
N MET A 13 21.76 22.89 -20.89
CA MET A 13 21.44 21.82 -19.94
C MET A 13 20.16 21.12 -20.41
N THR A 14 20.32 19.95 -21.04
CA THR A 14 19.19 19.06 -21.32
C THR A 14 18.74 18.40 -19.99
N THR A 15 17.63 18.84 -19.44
CA THR A 15 16.99 18.12 -18.32
C THR A 15 16.36 16.86 -18.88
N VAL A 16 16.89 15.70 -18.51
CA VAL A 16 16.26 14.42 -18.79
C VAL A 16 15.04 14.31 -17.87
N ALA A 17 13.86 14.58 -18.39
CA ALA A 17 12.61 14.30 -17.70
C ALA A 17 12.36 12.79 -17.75
N PHE A 18 12.57 12.09 -16.64
CA PHE A 18 12.12 10.70 -16.51
C PHE A 18 10.59 10.72 -16.50
N GLY A 19 9.96 10.12 -17.51
CA GLY A 19 8.52 9.96 -17.56
C GLY A 19 8.03 9.11 -16.37
N GLN A 20 6.90 9.49 -15.78
CA GLN A 20 6.28 8.68 -14.72
C GLN A 20 5.85 7.32 -15.29
N THR A 21 6.18 6.26 -14.56
CA THR A 21 5.78 4.89 -14.88
C THR A 21 4.70 4.45 -13.90
N THR A 22 3.66 3.84 -14.44
CA THR A 22 2.57 3.23 -13.65
C THR A 22 2.80 1.74 -13.52
N TRP A 23 2.65 1.23 -12.30
CA TRP A 23 2.75 -0.18 -11.97
C TRP A 23 1.44 -0.63 -11.33
N LYS A 24 1.00 -1.86 -11.64
CA LYS A 24 -0.23 -2.44 -11.08
C LYS A 24 0.10 -3.76 -10.43
N ASN A 25 -0.55 -4.04 -9.29
CA ASN A 25 -0.36 -5.32 -8.62
C ASN A 25 -0.82 -6.48 -9.50
N ASP A 26 -0.06 -7.55 -9.46
CA ASP A 26 -0.47 -8.86 -9.98
C ASP A 26 -1.33 -9.56 -8.91
N PRO A 27 -2.62 -9.83 -9.17
CA PRO A 27 -3.50 -10.48 -8.21
C PRO A 27 -3.06 -11.89 -7.83
N MET A 28 -2.33 -12.59 -8.71
CA MET A 28 -1.89 -13.97 -8.48
C MET A 28 -0.68 -14.03 -7.53
N HIS A 29 0.13 -12.96 -7.50
CA HIS A 29 1.37 -12.89 -6.72
C HIS A 29 1.34 -11.76 -5.69
N SER A 30 0.14 -11.29 -5.32
CA SER A 30 -0.03 -10.24 -4.31
C SER A 30 -1.00 -10.70 -3.21
N LYS A 31 -0.68 -10.30 -1.98
CA LYS A 31 -1.49 -10.59 -0.79
C LYS A 31 -1.60 -9.35 0.08
N LEU A 32 -2.81 -9.03 0.50
CA LEU A 32 -3.10 -8.05 1.54
C LEU A 32 -3.69 -8.77 2.74
N GLY A 33 -2.97 -8.80 3.84
CA GLY A 33 -3.36 -9.51 5.06
C GLY A 33 -3.33 -8.63 6.30
N PHE A 34 -3.95 -9.14 7.33
CA PHE A 34 -3.96 -8.55 8.67
C PHE A 34 -3.90 -9.64 9.73
N THR A 35 -3.47 -9.25 10.93
CA THR A 35 -3.48 -10.09 12.13
C THR A 35 -4.08 -9.28 13.28
N ILE A 36 -4.99 -9.86 14.05
CA ILE A 36 -5.57 -9.29 15.25
C ILE A 36 -5.57 -10.31 16.39
N THR A 37 -5.24 -9.89 17.62
CA THR A 37 -5.27 -10.78 18.79
C THR A 37 -6.68 -10.90 19.36
N HIS A 38 -7.13 -12.14 19.52
CA HIS A 38 -8.44 -12.50 20.08
C HIS A 38 -8.29 -13.04 21.49
N LEU A 39 -9.15 -12.52 22.41
CA LEU A 39 -9.16 -12.86 23.85
C LEU A 39 -7.78 -12.73 24.53
N MET A 40 -6.87 -11.97 23.95
CA MET A 40 -5.49 -11.76 24.41
C MET A 40 -4.66 -13.05 24.50
N VAL A 41 -5.09 -14.14 23.85
CA VAL A 41 -4.44 -15.48 23.93
C VAL A 41 -4.14 -16.11 22.57
N SER A 42 -4.73 -15.62 21.46
CA SER A 42 -4.50 -16.17 20.14
C SER A 42 -4.65 -15.10 19.06
N ASP A 43 -3.94 -15.30 17.96
CA ASP A 43 -4.02 -14.44 16.82
C ASP A 43 -5.00 -14.99 15.77
N VAL A 44 -5.73 -14.09 15.16
CA VAL A 44 -6.59 -14.35 14.01
C VAL A 44 -5.99 -13.65 12.81
N ASP A 45 -5.62 -14.41 11.81
CA ASP A 45 -5.18 -13.91 10.52
C ASP A 45 -6.36 -13.80 9.55
N GLY A 46 -6.29 -12.80 8.68
CA GLY A 46 -7.22 -12.65 7.58
C GLY A 46 -6.56 -11.99 6.38
N ILE A 47 -7.20 -12.15 5.23
CA ILE A 47 -6.80 -11.52 3.97
C ILE A 47 -7.99 -10.88 3.28
N PHE A 48 -7.71 -9.92 2.40
CA PHE A 48 -8.67 -9.47 1.39
C PHE A 48 -8.28 -10.08 0.04
N LYS A 49 -9.21 -10.80 -0.59
CA LYS A 49 -8.98 -11.50 -1.87
C LYS A 49 -9.12 -10.58 -3.09
N ASP A 50 -9.83 -9.47 -2.94
CA ASP A 50 -10.10 -8.53 -4.02
C ASP A 50 -9.61 -7.13 -3.64
N PHE A 51 -8.50 -6.74 -4.24
CA PHE A 51 -7.92 -5.41 -4.09
C PHE A 51 -7.13 -5.00 -5.33
N HIS A 52 -7.04 -3.71 -5.55
CA HIS A 52 -6.25 -3.10 -6.62
C HIS A 52 -5.30 -2.07 -6.02
N CYS A 53 -4.03 -2.21 -6.34
CA CYS A 53 -3.00 -1.27 -5.95
C CYS A 53 -2.26 -0.75 -7.18
N THR A 54 -2.13 0.57 -7.27
CA THR A 54 -1.38 1.24 -8.33
C THR A 54 -0.23 2.01 -7.70
N ILE A 55 0.95 1.91 -8.33
CA ILE A 55 2.13 2.69 -7.96
C ILE A 55 2.51 3.56 -9.16
N VAL A 56 2.76 4.85 -8.91
CA VAL A 56 3.30 5.78 -9.91
C VAL A 56 4.66 6.27 -9.41
N ALA A 57 5.71 6.04 -10.19
CA ALA A 57 7.07 6.45 -9.86
C ALA A 57 7.83 6.88 -11.10
N SER A 58 8.81 7.81 -10.95
CA SER A 58 9.75 8.19 -12.00
C SER A 58 11.17 7.72 -11.71
N LYS A 59 11.48 7.38 -10.45
CA LYS A 59 12.79 6.90 -10.02
C LYS A 59 12.85 5.38 -9.97
N PRO A 60 13.98 4.78 -10.36
CA PRO A 60 14.13 3.32 -10.36
C PRO A 60 14.18 2.71 -8.96
N ASP A 61 14.48 3.50 -7.92
CA ASP A 61 14.48 3.08 -6.52
C ASP A 61 13.13 3.31 -5.82
N PHE A 62 12.14 3.83 -6.54
CA PHE A 62 10.80 4.15 -6.02
C PHE A 62 10.79 5.17 -4.87
N SER A 63 11.85 5.95 -4.67
CA SER A 63 11.91 6.95 -3.59
C SER A 63 10.95 8.13 -3.78
N ASP A 64 10.29 8.23 -4.95
CA ASP A 64 9.25 9.21 -5.29
C ASP A 64 7.88 8.57 -5.52
N ALA A 65 7.73 7.29 -5.15
CA ALA A 65 6.54 6.52 -5.48
C ALA A 65 5.28 7.04 -4.79
N LYS A 66 4.18 7.02 -5.53
CA LYS A 66 2.83 7.30 -5.05
C LYS A 66 2.00 6.05 -5.15
N PHE A 67 1.37 5.67 -4.05
CA PHE A 67 0.55 4.47 -3.92
C PHE A 67 -0.93 4.84 -3.82
N GLN A 68 -1.76 4.10 -4.55
CA GLN A 68 -3.21 4.13 -4.42
C GLN A 68 -3.72 2.70 -4.30
N LEU A 69 -4.44 2.41 -3.23
CA LEU A 69 -5.04 1.10 -2.94
C LEU A 69 -6.55 1.25 -2.80
N THR A 70 -7.28 0.35 -3.42
CA THR A 70 -8.71 0.13 -3.20
C THR A 70 -8.94 -1.34 -2.89
N VAL A 71 -9.69 -1.61 -1.83
CA VAL A 71 -9.99 -2.96 -1.34
C VAL A 71 -11.49 -3.15 -1.30
N ASN A 72 -11.99 -4.22 -1.85
CA ASN A 72 -13.37 -4.66 -1.67
C ASN A 72 -13.51 -5.33 -0.30
N THR A 73 -14.21 -4.69 0.63
CA THR A 73 -14.36 -5.18 2.01
C THR A 73 -15.13 -6.50 2.09
N THR A 74 -16.01 -6.79 1.11
CA THR A 74 -16.73 -8.07 1.03
C THR A 74 -15.79 -9.26 0.79
N SER A 75 -14.58 -9.01 0.24
CA SER A 75 -13.61 -10.05 -0.09
C SER A 75 -12.81 -10.58 1.10
N ILE A 76 -13.12 -10.12 2.33
CA ILE A 76 -12.47 -10.59 3.55
C ILE A 76 -12.62 -12.10 3.69
N ASN A 77 -11.52 -12.75 4.06
CA ASN A 77 -11.45 -14.18 4.27
C ASN A 77 -10.49 -14.49 5.43
N THR A 78 -10.98 -15.21 6.41
CA THR A 78 -10.23 -15.68 7.59
C THR A 78 -10.23 -17.20 7.69
N ASP A 79 -10.58 -17.89 6.60
CA ASP A 79 -10.73 -19.35 6.49
C ASP A 79 -11.80 -19.95 7.42
N VAL A 80 -12.73 -19.12 7.93
CA VAL A 80 -13.88 -19.54 8.74
C VAL A 80 -15.13 -18.81 8.26
N ASP A 81 -16.00 -19.48 7.52
CA ASP A 81 -17.18 -18.89 6.85
C ASP A 81 -18.10 -18.12 7.81
N TYR A 82 -18.36 -18.68 9.00
CA TYR A 82 -19.19 -18.03 10.02
C TYR A 82 -18.58 -16.68 10.47
N ARG A 83 -17.28 -16.66 10.74
CA ARG A 83 -16.57 -15.43 11.13
C ARG A 83 -16.55 -14.43 9.98
N ASP A 84 -16.30 -14.87 8.76
CA ASP A 84 -16.30 -14.00 7.58
C ASP A 84 -17.67 -13.37 7.34
N LYS A 85 -18.76 -14.12 7.57
CA LYS A 85 -20.12 -13.59 7.52
C LYS A 85 -20.35 -12.51 8.58
N ASP A 86 -19.90 -12.74 9.80
CA ASP A 86 -20.01 -11.78 10.89
C ASP A 86 -19.17 -10.53 10.63
N LEU A 87 -17.94 -10.69 10.17
CA LEU A 87 -17.06 -9.58 9.80
C LEU A 87 -17.65 -8.67 8.71
N ARG A 88 -18.48 -9.20 7.81
CA ARG A 88 -19.17 -8.41 6.78
C ARG A 88 -20.39 -7.65 7.33
N SER A 89 -20.88 -8.00 8.52
CA SER A 89 -22.08 -7.40 9.13
C SER A 89 -21.84 -5.95 9.56
N ALA A 90 -22.93 -5.27 9.92
CA ALA A 90 -22.93 -3.91 10.46
C ALA A 90 -22.14 -3.74 11.77
N ASN A 91 -21.84 -4.83 12.47
CA ASN A 91 -21.05 -4.80 13.69
C ASN A 91 -19.53 -4.64 13.42
N TYR A 92 -19.07 -4.88 12.18
CA TYR A 92 -17.65 -4.86 11.81
C TYR A 92 -17.42 -4.02 10.56
N PHE A 93 -17.21 -4.63 9.39
CA PHE A 93 -16.92 -3.88 8.16
C PHE A 93 -18.13 -3.15 7.59
N ASP A 94 -19.36 -3.57 7.94
CA ASP A 94 -20.60 -3.00 7.41
C ASP A 94 -20.52 -2.80 5.89
N VAL A 95 -20.26 -3.91 5.21
CA VAL A 95 -19.95 -3.88 3.76
C VAL A 95 -21.07 -3.32 2.90
N ALA A 96 -22.31 -3.26 3.44
CA ALA A 96 -23.45 -2.64 2.77
C ALA A 96 -23.30 -1.11 2.68
N ASN A 97 -22.80 -0.49 3.74
CA ASN A 97 -22.58 0.97 3.81
C ASN A 97 -21.15 1.37 3.44
N PHE A 98 -20.16 0.50 3.72
CA PHE A 98 -18.73 0.74 3.47
C PHE A 98 -18.13 -0.38 2.60
N PRO A 99 -18.53 -0.49 1.33
CA PRO A 99 -18.11 -1.59 0.46
C PRO A 99 -16.61 -1.56 0.13
N THR A 100 -15.94 -0.43 0.36
CA THR A 100 -14.53 -0.27 0.04
C THR A 100 -13.74 0.33 1.20
N MET A 101 -12.48 -0.13 1.33
CA MET A 101 -11.42 0.50 2.09
C MET A 101 -10.40 1.07 1.11
N THR A 102 -9.83 2.25 1.37
CA THR A 102 -8.87 2.88 0.46
C THR A 102 -7.66 3.41 1.21
N PHE A 103 -6.51 3.42 0.52
CA PHE A 103 -5.31 4.10 0.99
C PHE A 103 -4.72 4.94 -0.15
N THR A 104 -4.38 6.20 0.16
CA THR A 104 -3.68 7.10 -0.76
C THR A 104 -2.45 7.64 -0.07
N SER A 105 -1.26 7.38 -0.64
CA SER A 105 -0.02 7.89 -0.05
C SER A 105 0.05 9.41 -0.14
N THR A 106 0.61 10.02 0.92
CA THR A 106 0.90 11.46 1.00
C THR A 106 2.39 11.74 1.00
N GLY A 107 3.21 10.72 1.28
CA GLY A 107 4.66 10.84 1.28
C GLY A 107 5.37 9.50 1.40
N ILE A 108 6.61 9.49 0.93
CA ILE A 108 7.55 8.38 1.11
C ILE A 108 8.89 8.96 1.55
N SER A 109 9.53 8.36 2.55
CA SER A 109 10.83 8.80 3.05
C SER A 109 11.76 7.61 3.27
N ALA A 110 12.99 7.72 2.79
CA ALA A 110 13.99 6.68 2.91
C ALA A 110 14.44 6.53 4.38
N VAL A 111 14.56 5.27 4.83
CA VAL A 111 15.12 4.89 6.13
C VAL A 111 16.51 4.28 5.94
N SER A 112 16.63 3.39 4.96
CA SER A 112 17.89 2.79 4.53
C SER A 112 17.73 2.32 3.08
N THR A 113 18.74 1.66 2.52
CA THR A 113 18.68 1.14 1.15
C THR A 113 17.44 0.27 0.96
N ASN A 114 16.57 0.66 0.02
CA ASN A 114 15.31 -0.02 -0.33
C ASN A 114 14.27 -0.11 0.81
N HIS A 115 14.47 0.57 1.93
CA HIS A 115 13.52 0.62 3.04
C HIS A 115 13.03 2.05 3.24
N TYR A 116 11.71 2.19 3.34
CA TYR A 116 11.01 3.47 3.37
C TYR A 116 9.96 3.50 4.47
N LYS A 117 9.62 4.70 4.95
CA LYS A 117 8.34 4.97 5.60
C LYS A 117 7.39 5.50 4.54
N LEU A 118 6.27 4.81 4.36
CA LEU A 118 5.17 5.21 3.48
C LEU A 118 4.05 5.79 4.32
N SER A 119 3.84 7.09 4.22
CA SER A 119 2.76 7.81 4.89
C SER A 119 1.59 8.01 3.94
N GLY A 120 0.37 7.97 4.45
CA GLY A 120 -0.82 8.17 3.63
C GLY A 120 -2.09 8.23 4.45
N ASN A 121 -3.19 8.49 3.77
CA ASN A 121 -4.52 8.51 4.34
C ASN A 121 -5.20 7.16 4.09
N LEU A 122 -5.54 6.45 5.17
CA LEU A 122 -6.35 5.24 5.16
C LEU A 122 -7.80 5.60 5.46
N THR A 123 -8.71 5.18 4.60
CA THR A 123 -10.17 5.25 4.86
C THR A 123 -10.67 3.84 5.13
N LEU A 124 -11.17 3.61 6.33
CA LEU A 124 -11.74 2.36 6.80
C LEU A 124 -13.04 2.67 7.54
N HIS A 125 -14.10 1.92 7.24
CA HIS A 125 -15.43 2.10 7.88
C HIS A 125 -15.90 3.57 7.83
N GLY A 126 -15.70 4.26 6.70
CA GLY A 126 -16.07 5.65 6.48
C GLY A 126 -15.19 6.69 7.17
N VAL A 127 -14.21 6.28 8.00
CA VAL A 127 -13.31 7.18 8.73
C VAL A 127 -11.96 7.23 8.03
N THR A 128 -11.45 8.43 7.81
CA THR A 128 -10.11 8.66 7.21
C THR A 128 -9.12 9.12 8.26
N LYS A 129 -7.98 8.43 8.37
CA LYS A 129 -6.87 8.78 9.26
C LYS A 129 -5.52 8.69 8.56
N PRO A 130 -4.57 9.54 8.94
CA PRO A 130 -3.18 9.40 8.51
C PRO A 130 -2.55 8.17 9.18
N VAL A 131 -1.86 7.37 8.39
CA VAL A 131 -1.10 6.19 8.85
C VAL A 131 0.29 6.20 8.23
N THR A 132 1.24 5.53 8.88
CA THR A 132 2.60 5.34 8.35
C THR A 132 2.98 3.87 8.47
N MET A 133 3.43 3.30 7.37
CA MET A 133 3.80 1.89 7.23
C MET A 133 5.28 1.77 6.89
N ASP A 134 5.87 0.63 7.21
CA ASP A 134 7.20 0.24 6.74
C ASP A 134 7.07 -0.41 5.38
N LEU A 135 7.78 0.13 4.39
CA LEU A 135 7.80 -0.37 3.02
C LEU A 135 9.21 -0.84 2.67
N TRP A 136 9.32 -2.07 2.20
CA TRP A 136 10.53 -2.63 1.64
C TRP A 136 10.34 -2.86 0.14
N TYR A 137 11.12 -2.15 -0.69
CA TYR A 137 11.28 -2.42 -2.10
C TYR A 137 12.29 -3.57 -2.28
N ARG A 138 11.83 -4.69 -2.82
CA ARG A 138 12.64 -5.92 -2.94
C ARG A 138 13.48 -5.99 -4.22
N GLY A 139 13.26 -5.05 -5.14
CA GLY A 139 13.93 -4.98 -6.42
C GLY A 139 12.97 -5.12 -7.61
N THR A 140 13.51 -4.87 -8.79
CA THR A 140 12.83 -5.05 -10.08
C THR A 140 13.60 -6.06 -10.91
N ILE A 141 12.89 -6.96 -11.58
CA ILE A 141 13.43 -7.92 -12.53
C ILE A 141 12.66 -7.84 -13.84
N THR A 142 13.32 -8.20 -14.95
CA THR A 142 12.59 -8.47 -16.20
C THR A 142 12.05 -9.90 -16.13
N ASN A 143 10.74 -10.03 -16.13
CA ASN A 143 10.05 -11.32 -16.06
C ASN A 143 10.40 -12.16 -17.30
N PRO A 144 10.93 -13.38 -17.12
CA PRO A 144 11.38 -14.20 -18.24
C PRO A 144 10.26 -14.65 -19.19
N MET A 145 9.00 -14.67 -18.70
CA MET A 145 7.84 -15.09 -19.49
C MET A 145 7.20 -13.92 -20.22
N SER A 146 6.84 -12.86 -19.49
CA SER A 146 6.16 -11.68 -20.04
C SER A 146 7.09 -10.71 -20.76
N LYS A 147 8.41 -10.79 -20.49
CA LYS A 147 9.45 -9.83 -20.95
C LYS A 147 9.21 -8.40 -20.49
N LYS A 148 8.36 -8.21 -19.47
CA LYS A 148 8.08 -6.93 -18.82
C LYS A 148 8.78 -6.85 -17.47
N ASP A 149 8.96 -5.64 -16.96
CA ASP A 149 9.52 -5.43 -15.64
C ASP A 149 8.45 -5.66 -14.57
N ASP A 150 8.84 -6.44 -13.55
CA ASP A 150 8.06 -6.69 -12.33
C ASP A 150 8.84 -6.22 -11.11
N ALA A 151 8.22 -5.38 -10.29
CA ALA A 151 8.78 -4.84 -9.06
C ALA A 151 8.14 -5.50 -7.84
N GLY A 152 8.97 -5.94 -6.88
CA GLY A 152 8.51 -6.59 -5.65
C GLY A 152 8.50 -5.64 -4.46
N PHE A 153 7.41 -5.70 -3.66
CA PHE A 153 7.27 -4.92 -2.43
C PHE A 153 6.77 -5.77 -1.27
N LYS A 154 7.19 -5.38 -0.05
CA LYS A 154 6.61 -5.85 1.20
C LYS A 154 6.27 -4.63 2.06
N LEU A 155 5.08 -4.63 2.66
CA LEU A 155 4.61 -3.58 3.56
C LEU A 155 4.18 -4.20 4.88
N THR A 156 4.56 -3.55 5.98
CA THR A 156 4.12 -3.91 7.33
C THR A 156 3.79 -2.66 8.11
N GLY A 157 2.86 -2.78 9.06
CA GLY A 157 2.52 -1.67 9.94
C GLY A 157 1.46 -2.05 10.95
N ILE A 158 1.17 -1.14 11.86
CA ILE A 158 0.14 -1.30 12.87
C ILE A 158 -0.84 -0.14 12.75
N ILE A 159 -2.12 -0.45 12.80
CA ILE A 159 -3.21 0.53 12.92
C ILE A 159 -4.02 0.21 14.17
N LYS A 160 -4.71 1.20 14.72
CA LYS A 160 -5.65 1.00 15.82
C LYS A 160 -7.07 1.01 15.29
N ARG A 161 -7.84 -0.05 15.56
CA ARG A 161 -9.24 -0.14 15.13
C ARG A 161 -10.11 0.97 15.74
N SER A 162 -9.77 1.42 16.95
CA SER A 162 -10.47 2.52 17.62
C SER A 162 -10.34 3.86 16.86
N ASP A 163 -9.23 4.10 16.16
CA ASP A 163 -9.05 5.31 15.34
C ASP A 163 -10.08 5.41 14.20
N PHE A 164 -10.62 4.27 13.77
CA PHE A 164 -11.58 4.15 12.67
C PHE A 164 -13.01 3.86 13.13
N ASN A 165 -13.27 3.95 14.44
CA ASN A 165 -14.57 3.55 15.01
C ASN A 165 -15.00 2.14 14.56
N PHE A 166 -14.02 1.24 14.40
CA PHE A 166 -14.25 -0.12 13.92
C PHE A 166 -14.49 -1.07 15.10
N ALA A 167 -15.62 -1.79 15.06
CA ALA A 167 -16.08 -2.71 16.12
C ALA A 167 -16.00 -2.09 17.53
N PRO A 168 -16.61 -0.90 17.76
CA PRO A 168 -16.48 -0.18 19.03
C PRO A 168 -17.08 -0.95 20.22
N GLN A 169 -18.02 -1.87 19.96
CA GLN A 169 -18.64 -2.74 20.95
C GLN A 169 -17.71 -3.86 21.45
N ALA A 170 -16.65 -4.19 20.71
CA ALA A 170 -15.70 -5.21 21.12
C ALA A 170 -14.72 -4.62 22.14
N GLY A 171 -14.82 -5.03 23.41
CA GLY A 171 -13.86 -4.62 24.44
C GLY A 171 -12.42 -5.06 24.10
N SER A 172 -11.43 -4.33 24.60
CA SER A 172 -10.00 -4.61 24.34
C SER A 172 -9.53 -5.99 24.84
N THR A 173 -10.26 -6.59 25.78
CA THR A 173 -10.02 -7.97 26.24
C THR A 173 -10.55 -9.02 25.27
N MET A 174 -11.49 -8.65 24.40
CA MET A 174 -12.03 -9.53 23.37
C MET A 174 -11.24 -9.44 22.07
N LEU A 175 -10.95 -8.22 21.62
CA LEU A 175 -10.16 -7.94 20.42
C LEU A 175 -9.12 -6.87 20.74
N SER A 176 -7.87 -7.11 20.38
CA SER A 176 -6.83 -6.09 20.50
C SER A 176 -7.23 -4.83 19.75
N ASP A 177 -6.80 -3.67 20.26
CA ASP A 177 -6.98 -2.42 19.54
C ASP A 177 -6.03 -2.32 18.34
N GLU A 178 -4.85 -2.89 18.49
CA GLU A 178 -3.84 -2.93 17.43
C GLU A 178 -4.13 -4.07 16.44
N ILE A 179 -4.07 -3.70 15.16
CA ILE A 179 -4.17 -4.61 14.03
C ILE A 179 -2.85 -4.51 13.26
N THR A 180 -2.15 -5.63 13.12
CA THR A 180 -0.96 -5.71 12.28
C THR A 180 -1.38 -5.88 10.82
N ILE A 181 -0.86 -5.02 9.95
CA ILE A 181 -1.05 -5.10 8.51
C ILE A 181 0.19 -5.74 7.88
N ASN A 182 -0.03 -6.73 7.03
CA ASN A 182 1.01 -7.42 6.28
C ASN A 182 0.59 -7.51 4.81
N ALA A 183 1.36 -6.87 3.93
CA ALA A 183 1.14 -6.98 2.50
C ALA A 183 2.45 -7.33 1.78
N ASN A 184 2.34 -8.11 0.75
CA ASN A 184 3.42 -8.30 -0.22
C ASN A 184 2.82 -8.42 -1.61
N GLY A 185 3.58 -8.04 -2.63
CA GLY A 185 3.07 -8.10 -3.99
C GLY A 185 4.13 -7.88 -5.03
N GLU A 186 3.84 -8.43 -6.20
CA GLU A 186 4.50 -8.14 -7.45
C GLU A 186 3.68 -7.11 -8.21
N PHE A 187 4.38 -6.17 -8.85
CA PHE A 187 3.76 -5.09 -9.60
C PHE A 187 4.34 -5.05 -10.99
N GLY A 188 3.52 -5.36 -11.97
CA GLY A 188 3.89 -5.28 -13.38
C GLY A 188 3.79 -3.86 -13.89
N LYS A 189 4.75 -3.47 -14.75
CA LYS A 189 4.74 -2.19 -15.45
C LYS A 189 3.52 -2.13 -16.38
N ALA A 190 2.65 -1.13 -16.17
CA ALA A 190 1.52 -0.89 -17.05
C ALA A 190 1.98 -0.31 -18.39
N ASN A 191 1.30 -0.70 -19.47
CA ASN A 191 1.58 -0.17 -20.82
C ASN A 191 1.10 1.27 -20.95
#